data_ecc6fa18e17fe3dd9d799a70e73a6117
#
_entry.id   ecc6fa18e17fe3dd9d799a70e73a6117
#
_cell.length_a   1.000
_cell.length_b   1.000
_cell.length_c   1.000
_cell.angle_alpha   90.00
_cell.angle_beta   90.00
_cell.angle_gamma   90.00
#
_symmetry.space_group_name_H-M   'P 1'
#
loop_
_entity.id
_entity.type
_entity.pdbx_description
1 polymer ?
#
loop_
_entity_poly.entity_id
_entity_poly.type
_entity_poly.pdbx_seq_one_letter_code
_entity_poly.pdbx_strand_id
1 'polypeptide(L)'
;MSKEARKLLDEAGYTNTGICLSNGLNEFTIRDLKLQGAIINSLGVGDNIAAAKERVGGVYKLVATIKDNREIPKIKVSNDSAKTINPGHKKVYRFYDKKSGYALGDVLTLSDEKIPEDKYTLVHPVETWKQKELGNYQVRDLLVPIFKDGALVYQTPDIEETKSYCNKEFNTLYEEIKRIDKPHEYYVDLSDKLRTLKQELINTHRMQITEKEKVKVKR
;
A
#
# COMPACT_ATOMS: atom_id res chain seq x y z
N MET A 1 25.26 -11.41 -0.89
CA MET A 1 24.56 -10.43 -1.75
C MET A 1 25.46 -9.25 -2.13
N SER A 2 25.93 -8.32 -1.24
CA SER A 2 26.73 -7.15 -1.69
C SER A 2 28.07 -7.51 -2.33
N LYS A 3 28.79 -8.53 -1.83
CA LYS A 3 30.00 -9.09 -2.45
C LYS A 3 29.71 -9.68 -3.83
N GLU A 4 28.62 -10.38 -3.98
CA GLU A 4 28.16 -10.93 -5.24
C GLU A 4 27.82 -9.84 -6.25
N ALA A 5 27.03 -8.85 -5.80
CA ALA A 5 26.68 -7.70 -6.63
C ALA A 5 27.92 -6.94 -7.10
N ARG A 6 28.95 -6.76 -6.24
CA ARG A 6 30.19 -6.12 -6.63
C ARG A 6 30.92 -6.93 -7.70
N LYS A 7 31.02 -8.26 -7.50
CA LYS A 7 31.65 -9.14 -8.48
C LYS A 7 30.96 -9.06 -9.85
N LEU A 8 29.64 -9.13 -9.90
CA LEU A 8 28.88 -9.04 -11.16
C LEU A 8 29.06 -7.67 -11.84
N LEU A 9 29.11 -6.58 -11.07
CA LEU A 9 29.35 -5.25 -11.62
C LEU A 9 30.75 -5.13 -12.19
N ASP A 10 31.76 -5.67 -11.50
CA ASP A 10 33.15 -5.63 -11.97
C ASP A 10 33.35 -6.47 -13.24
N GLU A 11 32.77 -7.66 -13.28
CA GLU A 11 32.78 -8.54 -14.48
C GLU A 11 32.08 -7.90 -15.69
N ALA A 12 31.07 -7.08 -15.43
CA ALA A 12 30.37 -6.31 -16.47
C ALA A 12 31.06 -4.97 -16.84
N GLY A 13 32.20 -4.65 -16.25
CA GLY A 13 32.96 -3.41 -16.52
C GLY A 13 32.51 -2.18 -15.72
N TYR A 14 31.54 -2.31 -14.80
CA TYR A 14 31.01 -1.21 -13.99
C TYR A 14 31.78 -1.05 -12.65
N THR A 15 33.08 -0.94 -12.71
CA THR A 15 33.96 -0.90 -11.55
C THR A 15 33.73 0.31 -10.62
N ASN A 16 33.25 1.42 -11.16
CA ASN A 16 32.97 2.65 -10.42
C ASN A 16 31.54 2.75 -9.87
N THR A 17 30.68 1.76 -10.14
CA THR A 17 29.31 1.77 -9.63
C THR A 17 29.26 1.49 -8.14
N GLY A 18 28.70 2.41 -7.36
CA GLY A 18 28.55 2.27 -5.91
C GLY A 18 27.41 1.31 -5.53
N ILE A 19 27.57 0.64 -4.40
CA ILE A 19 26.54 -0.22 -3.80
C ILE A 19 25.93 0.52 -2.61
N CYS A 20 24.61 0.77 -2.70
CA CYS A 20 23.79 1.33 -1.63
C CYS A 20 23.00 0.21 -0.95
N LEU A 21 23.11 0.10 0.37
CA LEU A 21 22.28 -0.80 1.17
C LEU A 21 21.18 0.00 1.87
N SER A 22 19.98 -0.54 1.88
CA SER A 22 18.83 0.04 2.58
C SER A 22 17.90 -1.05 3.10
N ASN A 23 16.82 -0.66 3.75
CA ASN A 23 15.78 -1.50 4.34
C ASN A 23 16.01 -1.81 5.83
N GLY A 24 15.37 -1.01 6.68
CA GLY A 24 15.33 -1.20 8.14
C GLY A 24 16.69 -1.16 8.85
N LEU A 25 17.70 -0.51 8.24
CA LEU A 25 19.04 -0.42 8.80
C LEU A 25 19.03 0.39 10.10
N ASN A 26 19.78 -0.11 11.08
CA ASN A 26 20.12 0.57 12.33
C ASN A 26 21.60 0.37 12.65
N GLU A 27 22.10 0.98 13.72
CA GLU A 27 23.49 0.91 14.15
C GLU A 27 24.00 -0.53 14.33
N PHE A 28 23.17 -1.42 14.84
CA PHE A 28 23.53 -2.82 15.09
C PHE A 28 23.65 -3.60 13.78
N THR A 29 22.66 -3.51 12.90
CA THR A 29 22.70 -4.16 11.58
C THR A 29 23.83 -3.64 10.72
N ILE A 30 24.13 -2.33 10.75
CA ILE A 30 25.23 -1.74 10.02
C ILE A 30 26.57 -2.26 10.54
N ARG A 31 26.74 -2.33 11.88
CA ARG A 31 27.92 -2.91 12.49
C ARG A 31 28.13 -4.36 12.03
N ASP A 32 27.10 -5.17 12.10
CA ASP A 32 27.18 -6.59 11.77
C ASP A 32 27.45 -6.82 10.29
N LEU A 33 26.86 -6.03 9.39
CA LEU A 33 27.16 -6.06 7.97
C LEU A 33 28.64 -5.71 7.68
N LYS A 34 29.19 -4.72 8.38
CA LYS A 34 30.62 -4.38 8.28
C LYS A 34 31.52 -5.50 8.78
N LEU A 35 31.19 -6.10 9.92
CA LEU A 35 31.95 -7.24 10.48
C LEU A 35 31.95 -8.45 9.53
N GLN A 36 30.86 -8.67 8.80
CA GLN A 36 30.76 -9.72 7.77
C GLN A 36 31.47 -9.34 6.46
N GLY A 37 32.08 -8.16 6.40
CA GLY A 37 32.80 -7.67 5.23
C GLY A 37 31.88 -7.32 4.05
N ALA A 38 30.69 -6.80 4.32
CA ALA A 38 29.82 -6.32 3.26
C ALA A 38 30.47 -5.14 2.51
N ILE A 39 30.34 -5.14 1.19
CA ILE A 39 30.78 -4.03 0.35
C ILE A 39 29.69 -2.97 0.33
N ILE A 40 30.00 -1.79 0.85
CA ILE A 40 29.04 -0.71 1.09
C ILE A 40 29.69 0.61 0.70
N ASN A 41 29.08 1.33 -0.24
CA ASN A 41 29.49 2.68 -0.61
C ASN A 41 28.57 3.74 0.03
N SER A 42 27.28 3.41 0.22
CA SER A 42 26.31 4.28 0.88
C SER A 42 25.23 3.47 1.59
N LEU A 43 24.55 4.13 2.53
CA LEU A 43 23.48 3.54 3.34
C LEU A 43 22.22 4.42 3.25
N GLY A 44 21.08 3.79 2.97
CA GLY A 44 19.77 4.40 3.10
C GLY A 44 19.18 4.04 4.47
N VAL A 45 19.31 4.95 5.44
CA VAL A 45 18.73 4.80 6.78
C VAL A 45 17.55 5.76 6.89
N GLY A 46 16.37 5.23 7.20
CA GLY A 46 15.13 6.00 7.31
C GLY A 46 14.67 6.14 8.77
N ASP A 47 13.60 5.47 9.12
CA ASP A 47 12.92 5.60 10.42
C ASP A 47 13.82 5.42 11.64
N ASN A 48 14.94 4.70 11.51
CA ASN A 48 15.89 4.50 12.59
C ASN A 48 16.79 5.70 12.90
N ILE A 49 16.80 6.75 12.04
CA ILE A 49 17.46 8.05 12.34
C ILE A 49 16.50 8.92 13.16
N ALA A 50 15.20 8.90 12.83
CA ALA A 50 14.20 9.66 13.56
C ALA A 50 13.75 8.83 14.78
N ALA A 51 14.34 9.08 15.92
CA ALA A 51 14.15 8.29 17.15
C ALA A 51 12.81 8.54 17.86
N ALA A 52 11.68 8.50 17.16
CA ALA A 52 10.37 8.46 17.81
C ALA A 52 10.07 7.07 18.35
N LYS A 53 9.52 6.98 19.58
CA LYS A 53 9.07 5.70 20.16
C LYS A 53 7.97 5.06 19.34
N GLU A 54 7.08 5.88 18.77
CA GLU A 54 6.03 5.47 17.84
C GLU A 54 6.35 6.04 16.46
N ARG A 55 6.45 5.16 15.48
CA ARG A 55 6.81 5.52 14.10
C ARG A 55 5.57 5.49 13.23
N VAL A 56 5.28 6.61 12.60
CA VAL A 56 4.27 6.67 11.53
C VAL A 56 5.01 6.70 10.19
N GLY A 57 5.07 5.55 9.53
CA GLY A 57 5.67 5.40 8.21
C GLY A 57 4.71 5.80 7.11
N GLY A 58 5.22 6.55 6.12
CA GLY A 58 4.49 6.87 4.89
C GLY A 58 5.26 6.37 3.67
N VAL A 59 4.53 5.94 2.64
CA VAL A 59 5.11 5.56 1.35
C VAL A 59 4.32 6.18 0.20
N TYR A 60 5.03 6.51 -0.88
CA TYR A 60 4.44 6.97 -2.12
C TYR A 60 4.73 5.97 -3.23
N LYS A 61 3.69 5.61 -4.00
CA LYS A 61 3.82 4.69 -5.13
C LYS A 61 3.01 5.18 -6.32
N LEU A 62 3.60 5.10 -7.51
CA LEU A 62 2.90 5.34 -8.76
C LEU A 62 1.90 4.21 -9.01
N VAL A 63 0.62 4.55 -9.16
CA VAL A 63 -0.47 3.58 -9.35
C VAL A 63 -1.12 3.67 -10.71
N ALA A 64 -0.95 4.78 -11.42
CA ALA A 64 -1.43 4.97 -12.79
C ALA A 64 -0.65 6.08 -13.49
N THR A 65 -0.67 6.07 -14.82
CA THR A 65 -0.26 7.19 -15.69
C THR A 65 -1.39 7.50 -16.65
N ILE A 66 -1.50 8.75 -17.07
CA ILE A 66 -2.45 9.16 -18.11
C ILE A 66 -1.67 9.36 -19.42
N LYS A 67 -2.09 8.70 -20.47
CA LYS A 67 -1.56 8.87 -21.83
C LYS A 67 -2.72 8.89 -22.81
N ASP A 68 -2.76 9.89 -23.68
CA ASP A 68 -3.82 10.07 -24.68
C ASP A 68 -5.24 10.03 -24.05
N ASN A 69 -5.41 10.74 -22.94
CA ASN A 69 -6.63 10.76 -22.11
C ASN A 69 -7.09 9.38 -21.60
N ARG A 70 -6.23 8.38 -21.60
CA ARG A 70 -6.51 7.05 -21.05
C ARG A 70 -5.66 6.80 -19.83
N GLU A 71 -6.29 6.30 -18.78
CA GLU A 71 -5.60 5.82 -17.61
C GLU A 71 -4.93 4.49 -17.90
N ILE A 72 -3.64 4.41 -17.63
CA ILE A 72 -2.84 3.19 -17.71
C ILE A 72 -2.45 2.80 -16.30
N PRO A 73 -3.08 1.78 -15.72
CA PRO A 73 -2.76 1.35 -14.36
C PRO A 73 -1.33 0.82 -14.27
N LYS A 74 -0.69 1.09 -13.14
CA LYS A 74 0.67 0.65 -12.83
C LYS A 74 0.67 -0.16 -11.55
N ILE A 75 1.52 -1.18 -11.51
CA ILE A 75 1.69 -2.02 -10.34
C ILE A 75 3.19 -2.17 -10.02
N LYS A 76 3.51 -2.19 -8.73
CA LYS A 76 4.79 -2.65 -8.22
C LYS A 76 4.55 -3.96 -7.49
N VAL A 77 5.05 -5.05 -8.05
CA VAL A 77 4.99 -6.38 -7.43
C VAL A 77 6.16 -6.53 -6.46
N SER A 78 5.93 -7.19 -5.33
CA SER A 78 6.93 -7.48 -4.30
C SER A 78 6.82 -8.95 -3.88
N ASN A 79 7.91 -9.53 -3.38
CA ASN A 79 7.89 -10.84 -2.74
C ASN A 79 7.07 -10.84 -1.45
N ASP A 80 6.99 -9.69 -0.78
CA ASP A 80 6.07 -9.45 0.33
C ASP A 80 4.72 -8.98 -0.24
N SER A 81 3.69 -9.78 -0.06
CA SER A 81 2.34 -9.50 -0.57
C SER A 81 1.77 -8.19 -0.03
N ALA A 82 2.07 -7.84 1.23
CA ALA A 82 1.66 -6.59 1.85
C ALA A 82 2.28 -5.35 1.18
N LYS A 83 3.43 -5.50 0.51
CA LYS A 83 4.11 -4.44 -0.25
C LYS A 83 3.71 -4.39 -1.72
N THR A 84 2.86 -5.31 -2.19
CA THR A 84 2.31 -5.27 -3.55
C THR A 84 1.16 -4.27 -3.59
N ILE A 85 1.34 -3.20 -4.35
CA ILE A 85 0.40 -2.08 -4.40
C ILE A 85 -0.91 -2.43 -5.14
N ASN A 86 -1.97 -1.67 -4.85
CA ASN A 86 -3.22 -1.71 -5.60
C ASN A 86 -3.14 -0.71 -6.77
N PRO A 87 -3.29 -1.15 -8.02
CA PRO A 87 -3.16 -0.31 -9.21
C PRO A 87 -4.38 0.59 -9.44
N GLY A 88 -4.22 1.56 -10.36
CA GLY A 88 -5.31 2.42 -10.83
C GLY A 88 -5.66 3.59 -9.90
N HIS A 89 -6.45 4.53 -10.42
CA HIS A 89 -7.03 5.61 -9.63
C HIS A 89 -8.19 5.06 -8.80
N LYS A 90 -8.17 5.32 -7.50
CA LYS A 90 -9.03 4.63 -6.53
C LYS A 90 -9.80 5.61 -5.66
N LYS A 91 -10.88 5.08 -5.10
CA LYS A 91 -11.65 5.67 -4.00
C LYS A 91 -11.65 4.72 -2.82
N VAL A 92 -11.93 5.26 -1.64
CA VAL A 92 -12.09 4.50 -0.40
C VAL A 92 -13.45 4.84 0.17
N TYR A 93 -14.28 3.84 0.33
CA TYR A 93 -15.62 3.98 0.89
C TYR A 93 -15.70 3.27 2.23
N ARG A 94 -16.31 3.93 3.22
CA ARG A 94 -16.65 3.33 4.51
C ARG A 94 -18.15 3.08 4.58
N PHE A 95 -18.48 1.87 4.97
CA PHE A 95 -19.85 1.46 5.24
C PHE A 95 -20.17 1.63 6.72
N TYR A 96 -21.31 2.25 6.99
CA TYR A 96 -21.86 2.38 8.34
C TYR A 96 -23.24 1.71 8.39
N ASP A 97 -23.51 0.98 9.45
CA ASP A 97 -24.86 0.48 9.72
C ASP A 97 -25.82 1.64 9.95
N LYS A 98 -26.93 1.70 9.21
CA LYS A 98 -27.91 2.81 9.30
C LYS A 98 -28.57 2.91 10.66
N LYS A 99 -28.67 1.82 11.41
CA LYS A 99 -29.37 1.78 12.68
C LYS A 99 -28.45 2.16 13.85
N SER A 100 -27.28 1.58 13.91
CA SER A 100 -26.33 1.76 15.01
C SER A 100 -25.30 2.85 14.79
N GLY A 101 -25.01 3.21 13.53
CA GLY A 101 -23.95 4.13 13.14
C GLY A 101 -22.54 3.52 13.22
N TYR A 102 -22.41 2.24 13.57
CA TYR A 102 -21.10 1.58 13.60
C TYR A 102 -20.53 1.35 12.22
N ALA A 103 -19.21 1.51 12.09
CA ALA A 103 -18.47 1.20 10.88
C ALA A 103 -18.39 -0.32 10.67
N LEU A 104 -18.87 -0.76 9.50
CA LEU A 104 -18.96 -2.18 9.13
C LEU A 104 -17.70 -2.68 8.42
N GLY A 105 -16.99 -1.80 7.74
CA GLY A 105 -15.79 -2.06 6.97
C GLY A 105 -15.58 -1.01 5.88
N ASP A 106 -14.41 -1.04 5.27
CA ASP A 106 -14.02 -0.16 4.18
C ASP A 106 -13.81 -0.97 2.89
N VAL A 107 -13.99 -0.34 1.75
CA VAL A 107 -13.67 -0.92 0.45
C VAL A 107 -12.89 0.07 -0.40
N LEU A 108 -11.82 -0.43 -1.03
CA LEU A 108 -11.12 0.27 -2.09
C LEU A 108 -11.74 -0.13 -3.43
N THR A 109 -12.09 0.86 -4.24
CA THR A 109 -12.65 0.68 -5.58
C THR A 109 -11.82 1.42 -6.61
N LEU A 110 -12.00 1.13 -7.89
CA LEU A 110 -11.59 2.06 -8.94
C LEU A 110 -12.50 3.30 -8.90
N SER A 111 -11.97 4.43 -9.33
CA SER A 111 -12.66 5.72 -9.21
C SER A 111 -13.98 5.82 -9.98
N ASP A 112 -14.15 4.99 -11.01
CA ASP A 112 -15.35 4.92 -11.86
C ASP A 112 -16.42 3.96 -11.32
N GLU A 113 -16.13 3.20 -10.26
CA GLU A 113 -17.11 2.29 -9.66
C GLU A 113 -18.12 3.04 -8.79
N LYS A 114 -19.34 2.54 -8.82
CA LYS A 114 -20.43 2.99 -7.95
C LYS A 114 -20.75 1.91 -6.93
N ILE A 115 -20.93 2.30 -5.68
CA ILE A 115 -21.37 1.40 -4.63
C ILE A 115 -22.89 1.23 -4.75
N PRO A 116 -23.41 -0.01 -4.79
CA PRO A 116 -24.84 -0.28 -4.74
C PRO A 116 -25.49 0.27 -3.46
N GLU A 117 -26.78 0.58 -3.48
CA GLU A 117 -27.47 1.15 -2.31
C GLU A 117 -28.02 0.10 -1.34
N ASP A 118 -28.33 -1.11 -1.83
CA ASP A 118 -29.06 -2.11 -1.06
C ASP A 118 -28.17 -3.15 -0.37
N LYS A 119 -27.27 -3.75 -1.12
CA LYS A 119 -26.41 -4.85 -0.65
C LYS A 119 -25.00 -4.73 -1.20
N TYR A 120 -24.03 -5.07 -0.38
CA TYR A 120 -22.62 -5.14 -0.77
C TYR A 120 -21.96 -6.33 -0.07
N THR A 121 -21.06 -7.02 -0.77
CA THR A 121 -20.27 -8.09 -0.17
C THR A 121 -18.83 -7.64 -0.07
N LEU A 122 -18.33 -7.47 1.14
CA LEU A 122 -16.91 -7.32 1.41
C LEU A 122 -16.23 -8.67 1.19
N VAL A 123 -15.09 -8.68 0.49
CA VAL A 123 -14.34 -9.90 0.20
C VAL A 123 -12.87 -9.66 0.55
N HIS A 124 -12.35 -10.43 1.51
CA HIS A 124 -10.97 -10.28 1.97
C HIS A 124 -9.97 -10.32 0.81
N PRO A 125 -9.01 -9.37 0.74
CA PRO A 125 -8.16 -9.18 -0.45
C PRO A 125 -7.21 -10.34 -0.74
N VAL A 126 -6.96 -11.21 0.24
CA VAL A 126 -6.07 -12.38 0.13
C VAL A 126 -6.86 -13.66 0.33
N GLU A 127 -7.60 -13.77 1.43
CA GLU A 127 -8.39 -14.93 1.82
C GLU A 127 -9.83 -14.79 1.28
N THR A 128 -10.01 -14.94 -0.02
CA THR A 128 -11.27 -14.61 -0.74
C THR A 128 -12.50 -15.43 -0.31
N TRP A 129 -12.31 -16.50 0.44
CA TRP A 129 -13.40 -17.23 1.07
C TRP A 129 -13.97 -16.53 2.31
N LYS A 130 -13.23 -15.59 2.91
CA LYS A 130 -13.75 -14.72 3.96
C LYS A 130 -14.54 -13.60 3.33
N GLN A 131 -15.85 -13.66 3.51
CA GLN A 131 -16.79 -12.70 2.93
C GLN A 131 -17.74 -12.21 4.02
N LYS A 132 -18.19 -10.97 3.89
CA LYS A 132 -19.18 -10.34 4.77
C LYS A 132 -20.22 -9.63 3.92
N GLU A 133 -21.44 -10.13 3.98
CA GLU A 133 -22.58 -9.47 3.35
C GLU A 133 -23.03 -8.28 4.20
N LEU A 134 -23.17 -7.14 3.56
CA LEU A 134 -23.68 -5.90 4.14
C LEU A 134 -25.04 -5.59 3.55
N GLY A 135 -25.98 -5.27 4.44
CA GLY A 135 -27.29 -4.72 4.10
C GLY A 135 -27.60 -3.54 5.00
N ASN A 136 -28.59 -2.72 4.64
CA ASN A 136 -29.04 -1.59 5.45
C ASN A 136 -27.92 -0.65 5.90
N TYR A 137 -27.04 -0.29 4.98
CA TYR A 137 -25.90 0.58 5.23
C TYR A 137 -26.05 1.97 4.61
N GLN A 138 -25.29 2.91 5.13
CA GLN A 138 -24.93 4.15 4.44
C GLN A 138 -23.44 4.12 4.09
N VAL A 139 -23.08 4.80 3.00
CA VAL A 139 -21.70 4.84 2.50
C VAL A 139 -21.16 6.25 2.53
N ARG A 140 -19.90 6.41 2.91
CA ARG A 140 -19.17 7.66 2.84
C ARG A 140 -17.89 7.49 2.03
N ASP A 141 -17.66 8.35 1.03
CA ASP A 141 -16.36 8.51 0.38
C ASP A 141 -15.40 9.15 1.39
N LEU A 142 -14.27 8.50 1.66
CA LEU A 142 -13.29 8.97 2.65
C LEU A 142 -12.26 9.93 2.04
N LEU A 143 -12.18 10.02 0.71
CA LEU A 143 -11.23 10.90 0.06
C LEU A 143 -11.79 12.32 -0.03
N VAL A 144 -10.97 13.27 0.39
CA VAL A 144 -11.28 14.69 0.24
C VAL A 144 -10.26 15.35 -0.69
N PRO A 145 -10.69 16.25 -1.58
CA PRO A 145 -9.77 16.95 -2.46
C PRO A 145 -8.92 17.96 -1.66
N ILE A 146 -7.61 17.86 -1.79
CA ILE A 146 -6.66 18.82 -1.20
C ILE A 146 -6.27 19.88 -2.22
N PHE A 147 -5.97 19.46 -3.45
CA PHE A 147 -5.70 20.34 -4.57
C PHE A 147 -6.66 20.03 -5.72
N LYS A 148 -7.11 21.06 -6.40
CA LYS A 148 -7.90 20.98 -7.63
C LYS A 148 -7.36 21.97 -8.63
N ASP A 149 -6.99 21.49 -9.82
CA ASP A 149 -6.43 22.30 -10.91
C ASP A 149 -5.24 23.16 -10.46
N GLY A 150 -4.38 22.63 -9.57
CA GLY A 150 -3.23 23.32 -9.01
C GLY A 150 -3.53 24.26 -7.85
N ALA A 151 -4.78 24.52 -7.52
CA ALA A 151 -5.20 25.36 -6.40
C ALA A 151 -5.45 24.51 -5.14
N LEU A 152 -4.98 25.01 -3.98
CA LEU A 152 -5.30 24.43 -2.67
C LEU A 152 -6.77 24.68 -2.36
N VAL A 153 -7.57 23.62 -2.22
CA VAL A 153 -9.01 23.70 -1.94
C VAL A 153 -9.39 23.18 -0.54
N TYR A 154 -8.41 22.63 0.18
CA TYR A 154 -8.60 22.07 1.53
C TYR A 154 -8.15 23.07 2.59
N GLN A 155 -9.03 23.36 3.53
CA GLN A 155 -8.66 24.09 4.74
C GLN A 155 -8.14 23.10 5.77
N THR A 156 -6.86 23.24 6.14
CA THR A 156 -6.26 22.40 7.16
C THR A 156 -6.91 22.66 8.52
N PRO A 157 -7.50 21.64 9.17
CA PRO A 157 -8.07 21.78 10.49
C PRO A 157 -6.97 22.05 11.53
N ASP A 158 -7.32 22.67 12.62
CA ASP A 158 -6.43 22.79 13.78
C ASP A 158 -6.30 21.45 14.53
N ILE A 159 -5.46 21.43 15.56
CA ILE A 159 -5.16 20.18 16.32
C ILE A 159 -6.39 19.69 17.11
N GLU A 160 -7.22 20.58 17.65
CA GLU A 160 -8.40 20.20 18.40
C GLU A 160 -9.53 19.69 17.48
N GLU A 161 -9.69 20.29 16.31
CA GLU A 161 -10.58 19.79 15.26
C GLU A 161 -10.14 18.40 14.78
N THR A 162 -8.84 18.21 14.54
CA THR A 162 -8.26 16.92 14.13
C THR A 162 -8.49 15.86 15.21
N LYS A 163 -8.28 16.18 16.49
CA LYS A 163 -8.51 15.29 17.62
C LYS A 163 -9.99 14.95 17.77
N SER A 164 -10.86 15.95 17.64
CA SER A 164 -12.32 15.75 17.70
C SER A 164 -12.79 14.82 16.58
N TYR A 165 -12.30 15.03 15.36
CA TYR A 165 -12.58 14.15 14.22
C TYR A 165 -12.09 12.71 14.48
N CYS A 166 -10.86 12.54 14.94
CA CYS A 166 -10.30 11.25 15.30
C CYS A 166 -11.18 10.50 16.34
N ASN A 167 -11.56 11.19 17.42
CA ASN A 167 -12.41 10.61 18.46
C ASN A 167 -13.80 10.23 17.91
N LYS A 168 -14.39 11.07 17.06
CA LYS A 168 -15.66 10.77 16.40
C LYS A 168 -15.58 9.50 15.57
N GLU A 169 -14.57 9.38 14.72
CA GLU A 169 -14.38 8.19 13.85
C GLU A 169 -14.07 6.94 14.70
N PHE A 170 -13.21 7.07 15.72
CA PHE A 170 -12.87 5.98 16.61
C PHE A 170 -14.10 5.43 17.36
N ASN A 171 -15.03 6.29 17.76
CA ASN A 171 -16.26 5.90 18.43
C ASN A 171 -17.26 5.16 17.49
N THR A 172 -17.07 5.20 16.18
CA THR A 172 -17.87 4.38 15.26
C THR A 172 -17.38 2.94 15.17
N LEU A 173 -16.20 2.61 15.71
CA LEU A 173 -15.68 1.25 15.71
C LEU A 173 -16.29 0.40 16.83
N TYR A 174 -16.46 -0.89 16.58
CA TYR A 174 -16.86 -1.86 17.60
C TYR A 174 -15.79 -2.00 18.69
N GLU A 175 -16.21 -2.29 19.92
CA GLU A 175 -15.29 -2.40 21.08
C GLU A 175 -14.21 -3.46 20.88
N GLU A 176 -14.53 -4.54 20.15
CA GLU A 176 -13.60 -5.62 19.83
C GLU A 176 -12.43 -5.16 18.94
N ILE A 177 -12.67 -4.15 18.09
CA ILE A 177 -11.65 -3.55 17.22
C ILE A 177 -10.77 -2.57 18.03
N LYS A 178 -11.34 -1.92 19.04
CA LYS A 178 -10.66 -0.92 19.87
C LYS A 178 -9.76 -1.51 20.96
N ARG A 179 -9.77 -2.83 21.14
CA ARG A 179 -8.93 -3.49 22.15
C ARG A 179 -7.46 -3.24 21.89
N ILE A 180 -6.70 -2.94 22.95
CA ILE A 180 -5.25 -2.78 22.90
C ILE A 180 -4.59 -4.14 22.68
N ASP A 181 -5.12 -5.19 23.32
CA ASP A 181 -4.59 -6.54 23.26
C ASP A 181 -5.47 -7.42 22.38
N LYS A 182 -4.88 -8.00 21.33
CA LYS A 182 -5.55 -8.84 20.32
C LYS A 182 -6.83 -8.20 19.77
N PRO A 183 -6.75 -7.02 19.15
CA PRO A 183 -7.91 -6.40 18.53
C PRO A 183 -8.49 -7.31 17.43
N HIS A 184 -9.80 -7.25 17.26
CA HIS A 184 -10.42 -7.87 16.10
C HIS A 184 -10.02 -7.11 14.83
N GLU A 185 -9.78 -7.83 13.74
CA GLU A 185 -9.40 -7.23 12.47
C GLU A 185 -10.55 -6.41 11.88
N TYR A 186 -10.26 -5.17 11.49
CA TYR A 186 -11.18 -4.32 10.77
C TYR A 186 -11.11 -4.63 9.27
N TYR A 187 -12.26 -4.81 8.63
CA TYR A 187 -12.34 -5.16 7.21
C TYR A 187 -11.93 -3.98 6.33
N VAL A 188 -10.89 -4.16 5.53
CA VAL A 188 -10.46 -3.22 4.48
C VAL A 188 -10.24 -4.02 3.21
N ASP A 189 -11.24 -4.07 2.37
CA ASP A 189 -11.31 -5.00 1.25
C ASP A 189 -11.15 -4.30 -0.11
N LEU A 190 -11.05 -5.09 -1.16
CA LEU A 190 -10.99 -4.60 -2.54
C LEU A 190 -12.30 -4.93 -3.26
N SER A 191 -12.77 -4.01 -4.13
CA SER A 191 -13.84 -4.34 -5.06
C SER A 191 -13.41 -5.45 -6.01
N ASP A 192 -14.36 -6.17 -6.56
CA ASP A 192 -14.10 -7.25 -7.52
C ASP A 192 -13.34 -6.73 -8.75
N LYS A 193 -13.70 -5.56 -9.25
CA LYS A 193 -13.06 -4.92 -10.40
C LYS A 193 -11.59 -4.58 -10.10
N LEU A 194 -11.32 -3.96 -8.94
CA LEU A 194 -9.95 -3.64 -8.53
C LEU A 194 -9.11 -4.90 -8.26
N ARG A 195 -9.71 -5.93 -7.65
CA ARG A 195 -9.05 -7.20 -7.39
C ARG A 195 -8.67 -7.91 -8.69
N THR A 196 -9.59 -7.97 -9.64
CA THR A 196 -9.37 -8.54 -10.99
C THR A 196 -8.25 -7.81 -11.71
N LEU A 197 -8.30 -6.48 -11.78
CA LEU A 197 -7.25 -5.66 -12.38
C LEU A 197 -5.87 -5.92 -11.75
N LYS A 198 -5.82 -6.00 -10.42
CA LYS A 198 -4.57 -6.29 -9.69
C LYS A 198 -4.02 -7.66 -10.09
N GLN A 199 -4.87 -8.68 -10.15
CA GLN A 199 -4.45 -10.03 -10.49
C GLN A 199 -3.98 -10.16 -11.95
N GLU A 200 -4.66 -9.51 -12.87
CA GLU A 200 -4.28 -9.47 -14.29
C GLU A 200 -2.88 -8.84 -14.47
N LEU A 201 -2.63 -7.72 -13.82
CA LEU A 201 -1.32 -7.06 -13.88
C LEU A 201 -0.21 -7.91 -13.24
N ILE A 202 -0.47 -8.58 -12.13
CA ILE A 202 0.49 -9.51 -11.52
C ILE A 202 0.81 -10.65 -12.50
N ASN A 203 -0.19 -11.25 -13.11
CA ASN A 203 -0.02 -12.34 -14.06
C ASN A 203 0.77 -11.90 -15.29
N THR A 204 0.48 -10.73 -15.83
CA THR A 204 1.22 -10.14 -16.96
C THR A 204 2.70 -9.97 -16.63
N HIS A 205 3.02 -9.45 -15.44
CA HIS A 205 4.41 -9.30 -15.01
C HIS A 205 5.13 -10.65 -14.85
N ARG A 206 4.46 -11.66 -14.31
CA ARG A 206 5.03 -13.01 -14.17
C ARG A 206 5.37 -13.60 -15.53
N MET A 207 4.48 -13.49 -16.52
CA MET A 207 4.73 -13.97 -17.88
C MET A 207 5.93 -13.28 -18.52
N GLN A 208 6.03 -11.95 -18.41
CA GLN A 208 7.16 -11.19 -18.93
C GLN A 208 8.51 -11.58 -18.34
N ILE A 209 8.56 -11.89 -17.04
CA ILE A 209 9.78 -12.36 -16.35
C ILE A 209 10.17 -13.73 -16.92
N THR A 210 9.23 -14.67 -17.01
CA THR A 210 9.47 -16.02 -17.52
C THR A 210 9.97 -16.01 -18.99
N GLU A 211 9.43 -15.15 -19.83
CA GLU A 211 9.90 -15.00 -21.20
C GLU A 211 11.32 -14.44 -21.29
N LYS A 212 11.63 -13.43 -20.48
CA LYS A 212 12.99 -12.84 -20.42
C LYS A 212 14.03 -13.86 -19.92
N GLU A 213 13.68 -14.71 -18.98
CA GLU A 213 14.56 -15.77 -18.48
C GLU A 213 14.80 -16.83 -19.55
N LYS A 214 13.78 -17.26 -20.29
CA LYS A 214 13.91 -18.20 -21.41
C LYS A 214 14.81 -17.66 -22.54
N VAL A 215 14.79 -16.38 -22.79
CA VAL A 215 15.67 -15.75 -23.79
C VAL A 215 17.13 -15.68 -23.33
N LYS A 216 17.37 -15.48 -22.03
CA LYS A 216 18.73 -15.47 -21.44
C LYS A 216 19.39 -16.85 -21.43
N VAL A 217 18.62 -17.91 -21.29
CA VAL A 217 19.13 -19.29 -21.28
C VAL A 217 19.47 -19.78 -22.70
N LYS A 218 18.97 -19.13 -23.75
CA LYS A 218 19.23 -19.47 -25.16
C LYS A 218 20.39 -18.67 -25.79
N ARG A 219 21.04 -17.81 -25.04
CA ARG A 219 22.27 -17.08 -25.42
C ARG A 219 23.46 -17.60 -24.61
#